data_df5ac1afda8d246864b4273c59587055
#
_entry.id   df5ac1afda8d246864b4273c59587055
#
_cell.length_a   1.000
_cell.length_b   1.000
_cell.length_c   1.000
_cell.angle_alpha   90.00
_cell.angle_beta   90.00
_cell.angle_gamma   90.00
#
_symmetry.space_group_name_H-M   'P 1'
#
loop_
_entity.id
_entity.type
_entity.pdbx_description
1 polymer ?
#
loop_
_entity_poly.entity_id
_entity_poly.type
_entity_poly.pdbx_seq_one_letter_code
_entity_poly.pdbx_strand_id
1 'polypeptide(L)'
;NVALVLTPRQAADAKYYTSLAARRLGVPEHDIALVRVVKRSIDARQRQPKVNLTLEVYVDREPQPAPVHFDYPDVSGQTEVVVVGSGPAGLFAALRLIELGLKPVILERGRDVSARKVDIAQINRNGAVDPDSNYAFGEGGAGTFSDGKLFTRSKKRGDYNKALQTLVFHGATPEILYEAHPHIGTDKLPRIMQNIRQTILGSGGQFVFGSRVTDLEIRNGRIRGVRCGDTFVEGAAVVLATGHSARDIYELLYRRDVRVEAKAFAMGVRIEHPQALIDSIQYHCQTRGEYLPAAAYSLVSQEAGRGVYSFCMCPGGFIVPAMTDAAQSVVNGMSPSGRTSPYANSGMVTEVRPADFEHLRAEWGELAGLKFQQQFEELARQHGGEHQVAPAQRVADFVAGRPSAALPKTSYIPGIIPSRLDEWMPPFIGEGLRRGIATFGRRMRGFVTNEAVVVGVESRTSSPVRVPRDPVTLMHPQTAGLFPAGEGAGYAGGIISAALDGERIAEAVTNYIK
;
A
#
# COMPACT_ATOMS: atom_id res chain seq x y z
N ASN A 1 0.55 -6.05 -33.46
CA ASN A 1 1.42 -5.99 -32.29
C ASN A 1 2.82 -6.51 -32.59
N VAL A 2 3.86 -5.80 -32.14
CA VAL A 2 5.27 -6.16 -32.32
C VAL A 2 5.93 -6.30 -30.95
N ALA A 3 6.55 -7.46 -30.68
CA ALA A 3 7.32 -7.68 -29.47
C ALA A 3 8.83 -7.48 -29.75
N LEU A 4 9.50 -6.66 -28.94
CA LEU A 4 10.93 -6.35 -29.07
C LEU A 4 11.66 -6.66 -27.76
N VAL A 5 12.91 -7.15 -27.88
CA VAL A 5 13.83 -7.33 -26.77
C VAL A 5 15.04 -6.42 -27.03
N LEU A 6 15.18 -5.38 -26.24
CA LEU A 6 16.10 -4.27 -26.47
C LEU A 6 17.08 -4.08 -25.31
N THR A 7 18.18 -3.39 -25.54
CA THR A 7 18.99 -2.84 -24.46
C THR A 7 18.24 -1.66 -23.80
N PRO A 8 18.53 -1.30 -22.55
CA PRO A 8 17.89 -0.17 -21.89
C PRO A 8 17.95 1.13 -22.70
N ARG A 9 19.10 1.45 -23.30
CA ARG A 9 19.30 2.62 -24.17
C ARG A 9 18.40 2.57 -25.43
N GLN A 10 18.34 1.41 -26.10
CA GLN A 10 17.50 1.24 -27.31
C GLN A 10 16.01 1.37 -26.97
N ALA A 11 15.60 0.88 -25.82
CA ALA A 11 14.20 0.96 -25.36
C ALA A 11 13.78 2.37 -24.93
N ALA A 12 14.73 3.25 -24.64
CA ALA A 12 14.50 4.66 -24.33
C ALA A 12 14.44 5.54 -25.59
N ASP A 13 14.86 5.00 -26.74
CA ASP A 13 14.85 5.71 -28.04
C ASP A 13 13.64 5.33 -28.88
N ALA A 14 12.64 6.21 -28.93
CA ALA A 14 11.41 5.98 -29.67
C ALA A 14 11.67 5.81 -31.17
N LYS A 15 12.61 6.55 -31.75
CA LYS A 15 12.96 6.41 -33.17
C LYS A 15 13.55 5.04 -33.45
N TYR A 16 14.44 4.57 -32.56
CA TYR A 16 15.07 3.27 -32.73
C TYR A 16 14.06 2.11 -32.75
N TYR A 17 13.17 2.04 -31.75
CA TYR A 17 12.22 0.94 -31.71
C TYR A 17 11.12 1.06 -32.76
N THR A 18 10.77 2.26 -33.22
CA THR A 18 9.86 2.48 -34.35
C THR A 18 10.46 1.92 -35.66
N SER A 19 11.70 2.29 -35.95
CA SER A 19 12.44 1.77 -37.14
C SER A 19 12.55 0.24 -37.10
N LEU A 20 12.82 -0.34 -35.92
CA LEU A 20 12.90 -1.79 -35.77
C LEU A 20 11.54 -2.47 -35.94
N ALA A 21 10.45 -1.83 -35.48
CA ALA A 21 9.09 -2.32 -35.67
C ALA A 21 8.68 -2.31 -37.17
N ALA A 22 9.02 -1.22 -37.88
CA ALA A 22 8.82 -1.12 -39.35
C ALA A 22 9.46 -2.27 -40.10
N ARG A 23 10.74 -2.53 -39.83
CA ARG A 23 11.49 -3.65 -40.42
C ARG A 23 10.84 -5.00 -40.14
N ARG A 24 10.35 -5.23 -38.89
CA ARG A 24 9.69 -6.49 -38.53
C ARG A 24 8.35 -6.70 -39.24
N LEU A 25 7.66 -5.61 -39.54
CA LEU A 25 6.37 -5.63 -40.23
C LEU A 25 6.55 -5.65 -41.77
N GLY A 26 7.75 -5.34 -42.27
CA GLY A 26 8.01 -5.24 -43.72
C GLY A 26 7.36 -4.00 -44.34
N VAL A 27 7.16 -2.92 -43.55
CA VAL A 27 6.56 -1.66 -43.99
C VAL A 27 7.59 -0.54 -43.96
N PRO A 28 7.50 0.45 -44.87
CA PRO A 28 8.30 1.68 -44.78
C PRO A 28 8.03 2.43 -43.46
N GLU A 29 9.07 3.02 -42.87
CA GLU A 29 8.92 3.75 -41.62
C GLU A 29 7.98 4.96 -41.75
N HIS A 30 7.93 5.58 -42.92
CA HIS A 30 7.06 6.74 -43.16
C HIS A 30 5.56 6.37 -43.28
N ASP A 31 5.21 5.10 -43.45
CA ASP A 31 3.83 4.63 -43.44
C ASP A 31 3.32 4.36 -42.01
N ILE A 32 4.21 4.40 -41.00
CA ILE A 32 3.81 4.25 -39.63
C ILE A 32 3.24 5.57 -39.12
N ALA A 33 1.93 5.58 -38.88
CA ALA A 33 1.22 6.74 -38.36
C ALA A 33 1.43 6.90 -36.83
N LEU A 34 1.45 5.78 -36.08
CA LEU A 34 1.61 5.80 -34.61
C LEU A 34 2.23 4.50 -34.10
N VAL A 35 3.14 4.62 -33.14
CA VAL A 35 3.60 3.50 -32.31
C VAL A 35 3.22 3.75 -30.85
N ARG A 36 2.47 2.84 -30.27
CA ARG A 36 2.06 2.87 -28.86
C ARG A 36 2.75 1.74 -28.10
N VAL A 37 3.41 2.07 -27.00
CA VAL A 37 3.89 1.06 -26.05
C VAL A 37 2.70 0.56 -25.23
N VAL A 38 2.41 -0.74 -25.30
CA VAL A 38 1.30 -1.37 -24.55
C VAL A 38 1.79 -2.26 -23.42
N LYS A 39 3.09 -2.61 -23.43
CA LYS A 39 3.73 -3.30 -22.30
C LYS A 39 5.22 -3.01 -22.30
N ARG A 40 5.75 -2.72 -21.10
CA ARG A 40 7.17 -2.56 -20.83
C ARG A 40 7.56 -3.35 -19.59
N SER A 41 8.65 -4.12 -19.68
CA SER A 41 9.22 -4.83 -18.53
C SER A 41 10.73 -4.95 -18.65
N ILE A 42 11.42 -5.01 -17.51
CA ILE A 42 12.88 -5.21 -17.44
C ILE A 42 13.14 -6.67 -17.10
N ASP A 43 14.03 -7.30 -17.84
CA ASP A 43 14.58 -8.63 -17.55
C ASP A 43 16.07 -8.50 -17.20
N ALA A 44 16.38 -8.67 -15.92
CA ALA A 44 17.72 -8.58 -15.38
C ALA A 44 18.28 -9.95 -14.94
N ARG A 45 17.70 -11.08 -15.40
CA ARG A 45 18.18 -12.43 -15.05
C ARG A 45 19.51 -12.77 -15.71
N GLN A 46 19.85 -12.10 -16.78
CA GLN A 46 21.13 -12.26 -17.48
C GLN A 46 22.11 -11.15 -17.10
N ARG A 47 23.39 -11.36 -17.42
CA ARG A 47 24.48 -10.41 -17.12
C ARG A 47 24.23 -8.99 -17.67
N GLN A 48 23.54 -8.89 -18.81
CA GLN A 48 23.13 -7.60 -19.38
C GLN A 48 21.60 -7.49 -19.30
N PRO A 49 21.07 -6.54 -18.53
CA PRO A 49 19.63 -6.29 -18.48
C PRO A 49 19.04 -6.00 -19.86
N LYS A 50 17.85 -6.54 -20.12
CA LYS A 50 17.07 -6.31 -21.32
C LYS A 50 15.73 -5.66 -20.97
N VAL A 51 15.20 -4.90 -21.90
CA VAL A 51 13.86 -4.32 -21.83
C VAL A 51 12.99 -5.02 -22.88
N ASN A 52 11.91 -5.62 -22.42
CA ASN A 52 10.89 -6.20 -23.27
C ASN A 52 9.80 -5.15 -23.51
N LEU A 53 9.59 -4.80 -24.78
CA LEU A 53 8.51 -3.93 -25.23
C LEU A 53 7.50 -4.75 -26.03
N THR A 54 6.21 -4.49 -25.81
CA THR A 54 5.14 -4.84 -26.75
C THR A 54 4.59 -3.55 -27.30
N LEU A 55 4.58 -3.42 -28.61
CA LEU A 55 4.16 -2.23 -29.35
C LEU A 55 2.90 -2.55 -30.16
N GLU A 56 1.93 -1.64 -30.13
CA GLU A 56 0.90 -1.51 -31.15
C GLU A 56 1.40 -0.55 -32.22
N VAL A 57 1.42 -1.00 -33.46
CA VAL A 57 1.86 -0.19 -34.59
C VAL A 57 0.68 0.01 -35.53
N TYR A 58 0.41 1.26 -35.85
CA TYR A 58 -0.65 1.68 -36.75
C TYR A 58 -0.03 2.19 -38.04
N VAL A 59 -0.45 1.61 -39.14
CA VAL A 59 0.02 1.91 -40.52
C VAL A 59 -1.07 2.71 -41.21
N ASP A 60 -0.69 3.69 -42.00
CA ASP A 60 -1.50 4.57 -42.86
C ASP A 60 -2.39 5.58 -42.10
N ARG A 61 -2.89 5.25 -40.91
CA ARG A 61 -3.73 6.17 -40.13
C ARG A 61 -3.60 5.93 -38.63
N GLU A 62 -3.67 7.01 -37.85
CA GLU A 62 -3.81 6.92 -36.42
C GLU A 62 -5.18 6.36 -36.01
N PRO A 63 -5.25 5.49 -35.00
CA PRO A 63 -6.52 5.10 -34.45
C PRO A 63 -7.18 6.35 -33.83
N GLN A 64 -8.48 6.50 -34.02
CA GLN A 64 -9.20 7.47 -33.21
C GLN A 64 -9.06 7.05 -31.73
N PRO A 65 -8.56 7.93 -30.84
CA PRO A 65 -8.54 7.61 -29.44
C PRO A 65 -9.99 7.39 -29.02
N ALA A 66 -10.30 6.19 -28.51
CA ALA A 66 -11.51 6.00 -27.71
C ALA A 66 -11.20 6.61 -26.35
N PRO A 67 -11.64 7.84 -26.06
CA PRO A 67 -11.42 8.41 -24.74
C PRO A 67 -12.17 7.52 -23.75
N VAL A 68 -11.48 7.08 -22.71
CA VAL A 68 -12.17 6.48 -21.56
C VAL A 68 -13.03 7.59 -20.97
N HIS A 69 -14.33 7.48 -21.21
CA HIS A 69 -15.29 8.45 -20.67
C HIS A 69 -15.67 8.00 -19.27
N PHE A 70 -15.33 8.83 -18.29
CA PHE A 70 -15.85 8.71 -16.94
C PHE A 70 -17.04 9.66 -16.81
N ASP A 71 -18.20 9.09 -16.57
CA ASP A 71 -19.42 9.86 -16.32
C ASP A 71 -19.70 9.88 -14.82
N TYR A 72 -19.59 11.06 -14.25
CA TYR A 72 -19.90 11.31 -12.84
C TYR A 72 -21.09 12.28 -12.75
N PRO A 73 -22.33 11.78 -12.83
CA PRO A 73 -23.53 12.60 -12.81
C PRO A 73 -23.71 13.32 -11.46
N ASP A 74 -24.53 14.36 -11.45
CA ASP A 74 -24.96 15.02 -10.22
C ASP A 74 -25.87 14.08 -9.40
N VAL A 75 -25.42 13.77 -8.19
CA VAL A 75 -26.11 12.92 -7.23
C VAL A 75 -26.59 13.66 -5.98
N SER A 76 -26.62 15.01 -6.00
CA SER A 76 -26.96 15.86 -4.84
C SER A 76 -28.28 15.47 -4.16
N GLY A 77 -29.29 15.11 -4.95
CA GLY A 77 -30.62 14.71 -4.46
C GLY A 77 -30.85 13.20 -4.32
N GLN A 78 -29.80 12.39 -4.48
CA GLN A 78 -29.92 10.94 -4.49
C GLN A 78 -29.79 10.31 -3.11
N THR A 79 -30.10 9.01 -2.99
CA THR A 79 -30.00 8.23 -1.76
C THR A 79 -28.57 8.24 -1.21
N GLU A 80 -28.44 8.59 0.06
CA GLU A 80 -27.14 8.72 0.73
C GLU A 80 -26.58 7.36 1.18
N VAL A 81 -25.31 7.15 0.90
CA VAL A 81 -24.51 6.01 1.37
C VAL A 81 -23.32 6.54 2.15
N VAL A 82 -23.23 6.16 3.43
CA VAL A 82 -22.10 6.55 4.28
C VAL A 82 -20.88 5.71 3.93
N VAL A 83 -19.75 6.36 3.66
CA VAL A 83 -18.45 5.73 3.42
C VAL A 83 -17.49 6.13 4.52
N VAL A 84 -17.12 5.19 5.37
CA VAL A 84 -16.21 5.43 6.51
C VAL A 84 -14.77 5.18 6.07
N GLY A 85 -13.99 6.24 5.95
CA GLY A 85 -12.61 6.25 5.51
C GLY A 85 -12.44 6.62 4.04
N SER A 86 -11.44 7.49 3.78
CA SER A 86 -11.09 8.03 2.46
C SER A 86 -9.84 7.40 1.85
N GLY A 87 -9.50 6.17 2.25
CA GLY A 87 -8.46 5.37 1.60
C GLY A 87 -8.90 4.87 0.21
N PRO A 88 -8.04 4.13 -0.52
CA PRO A 88 -8.36 3.68 -1.87
C PRO A 88 -9.70 2.94 -1.99
N ALA A 89 -10.06 2.09 -1.02
CA ALA A 89 -11.36 1.40 -1.03
C ALA A 89 -12.53 2.37 -0.93
N GLY A 90 -12.46 3.35 -0.01
CA GLY A 90 -13.53 4.33 0.17
C GLY A 90 -13.67 5.29 -1.00
N LEU A 91 -12.55 5.79 -1.54
CA LEU A 91 -12.56 6.71 -2.69
C LEU A 91 -13.12 6.05 -3.96
N PHE A 92 -12.67 4.83 -4.28
CA PHE A 92 -13.18 4.11 -5.45
C PHE A 92 -14.62 3.63 -5.26
N ALA A 93 -15.02 3.28 -4.03
CA ALA A 93 -16.43 3.03 -3.72
C ALA A 93 -17.27 4.29 -3.97
N ALA A 94 -16.82 5.46 -3.52
CA ALA A 94 -17.54 6.73 -3.70
C ALA A 94 -17.68 7.11 -5.18
N LEU A 95 -16.60 7.02 -5.98
CA LEU A 95 -16.67 7.25 -7.42
C LEU A 95 -17.65 6.30 -8.11
N ARG A 96 -17.62 5.01 -7.73
CA ARG A 96 -18.52 4.02 -8.32
C ARG A 96 -19.98 4.20 -7.89
N LEU A 97 -20.22 4.62 -6.64
CA LEU A 97 -21.56 4.98 -6.18
C LEU A 97 -22.16 6.13 -7.01
N ILE A 98 -21.36 7.17 -7.31
CA ILE A 98 -21.76 8.28 -8.19
C ILE A 98 -22.13 7.76 -9.59
N GLU A 99 -21.29 6.94 -10.22
CA GLU A 99 -21.59 6.31 -11.53
C GLU A 99 -22.92 5.54 -11.49
N LEU A 100 -23.31 4.98 -10.34
CA LEU A 100 -24.52 4.18 -10.14
C LEU A 100 -25.72 5.01 -9.65
N GLY A 101 -25.57 6.35 -9.53
CA GLY A 101 -26.63 7.28 -9.17
C GLY A 101 -26.92 7.33 -7.67
N LEU A 102 -25.94 7.05 -6.81
CA LEU A 102 -26.03 7.14 -5.35
C LEU A 102 -25.10 8.24 -4.82
N LYS A 103 -25.53 8.93 -3.76
CA LYS A 103 -24.77 10.01 -3.13
C LYS A 103 -23.82 9.47 -2.04
N PRO A 104 -22.49 9.48 -2.23
CA PRO A 104 -21.56 9.13 -1.17
C PRO A 104 -21.43 10.26 -0.15
N VAL A 105 -21.45 9.91 1.14
CA VAL A 105 -21.07 10.78 2.27
C VAL A 105 -19.83 10.17 2.91
N ILE A 106 -18.65 10.73 2.59
CA ILE A 106 -17.38 10.23 3.08
C ILE A 106 -17.05 10.88 4.42
N LEU A 107 -16.79 10.04 5.43
CA LEU A 107 -16.35 10.44 6.75
C LEU A 107 -14.87 10.04 6.92
N GLU A 108 -13.98 11.03 6.98
CA GLU A 108 -12.56 10.81 7.20
C GLU A 108 -12.16 11.36 8.58
N ARG A 109 -11.51 10.50 9.39
CA ARG A 109 -11.08 10.88 10.74
C ARG A 109 -9.98 11.93 10.74
N GLY A 110 -9.07 11.86 9.76
CA GLY A 110 -7.93 12.75 9.64
C GLY A 110 -8.23 13.99 8.82
N ARG A 111 -7.15 14.66 8.41
CA ARG A 111 -7.20 15.93 7.68
C ARG A 111 -7.03 15.72 6.18
N ASP A 112 -7.31 16.78 5.40
CA ASP A 112 -6.96 16.83 3.98
C ASP A 112 -5.43 16.70 3.77
N VAL A 113 -5.01 16.35 2.54
CA VAL A 113 -3.59 16.08 2.26
C VAL A 113 -2.66 17.24 2.57
N SER A 114 -3.13 18.49 2.54
CA SER A 114 -2.29 19.66 2.80
C SER A 114 -2.01 19.82 4.29
N ALA A 115 -3.04 19.76 5.12
CA ALA A 115 -2.91 19.79 6.58
C ALA A 115 -2.19 18.54 7.11
N ARG A 116 -2.50 17.35 6.55
CA ARG A 116 -1.85 16.08 6.90
C ARG A 116 -0.34 16.09 6.65
N LYS A 117 0.16 16.81 5.63
CA LYS A 117 1.61 16.99 5.42
C LYS A 117 2.29 17.67 6.61
N VAL A 118 1.60 18.63 7.24
CA VAL A 118 2.12 19.31 8.43
C VAL A 118 2.17 18.33 9.60
N ASP A 119 1.12 17.54 9.83
CA ASP A 119 1.07 16.55 10.89
C ASP A 119 2.18 15.49 10.73
N ILE A 120 2.38 14.99 9.51
CA ILE A 120 3.48 14.07 9.17
C ILE A 120 4.86 14.71 9.42
N ALA A 121 5.04 15.99 9.10
CA ALA A 121 6.29 16.69 9.38
C ALA A 121 6.56 16.81 10.89
N GLN A 122 5.53 16.96 11.72
CA GLN A 122 5.67 16.96 13.19
C GLN A 122 6.14 15.58 13.70
N ILE A 123 5.60 14.49 13.18
CA ILE A 123 6.07 13.14 13.55
C ILE A 123 7.56 12.99 13.20
N ASN A 124 7.97 13.38 12.01
CA ASN A 124 9.36 13.22 11.55
C ASN A 124 10.36 14.09 12.32
N ARG A 125 9.98 15.32 12.71
CA ARG A 125 10.90 16.27 13.36
C ARG A 125 10.89 16.21 14.87
N ASN A 126 9.71 16.03 15.45
CA ASN A 126 9.48 16.19 16.88
C ASN A 126 8.94 14.92 17.55
N GLY A 127 8.69 13.85 16.78
CA GLY A 127 8.06 12.63 17.31
C GLY A 127 6.61 12.82 17.76
N ALA A 128 5.98 13.98 17.44
CA ALA A 128 4.62 14.30 17.84
C ALA A 128 3.62 13.59 16.91
N VAL A 129 2.90 12.62 17.45
CA VAL A 129 1.93 11.79 16.71
C VAL A 129 0.52 12.33 16.99
N ASP A 130 -0.18 12.78 15.95
CA ASP A 130 -1.62 13.01 15.98
C ASP A 130 -2.32 11.66 15.74
N PRO A 131 -3.13 11.14 16.67
CA PRO A 131 -3.76 9.83 16.54
C PRO A 131 -4.81 9.77 15.42
N ASP A 132 -5.30 10.89 14.95
CA ASP A 132 -6.31 10.97 13.89
C ASP A 132 -5.74 11.46 12.54
N SER A 133 -4.53 12.06 12.51
CA SER A 133 -3.91 12.55 11.27
C SER A 133 -2.41 12.23 11.21
N ASN A 134 -2.04 11.20 10.44
CA ASN A 134 -0.69 10.63 10.41
C ASN A 134 -0.44 9.86 9.10
N TYR A 135 0.54 8.97 9.04
CA TYR A 135 0.80 8.15 7.86
C TYR A 135 -0.32 7.14 7.52
N ALA A 136 -1.15 6.75 8.48
CA ALA A 136 -2.25 5.80 8.27
C ALA A 136 -3.59 6.50 7.98
N PHE A 137 -3.84 7.64 8.63
CA PHE A 137 -5.10 8.34 8.63
C PHE A 137 -5.01 9.71 7.96
N GLY A 138 -6.12 10.14 7.36
CA GLY A 138 -6.28 11.32 6.57
C GLY A 138 -6.54 11.01 5.09
N GLU A 139 -6.79 12.03 4.30
CA GLU A 139 -7.19 11.94 2.89
C GLU A 139 -6.30 10.99 2.08
N GLY A 140 -6.94 10.01 1.42
CA GLY A 140 -6.29 8.97 0.63
C GLY A 140 -5.70 7.81 1.46
N GLY A 141 -5.85 7.84 2.81
CA GLY A 141 -5.39 6.78 3.72
C GLY A 141 -3.87 6.57 3.68
N ALA A 142 -3.43 5.37 4.07
CA ALA A 142 -2.01 5.00 4.08
C ALA A 142 -1.37 4.99 2.68
N GLY A 143 -2.17 4.91 1.61
CA GLY A 143 -1.70 4.93 0.24
C GLY A 143 -1.09 6.26 -0.20
N THR A 144 -1.58 7.39 0.31
CA THR A 144 -1.18 8.75 -0.13
C THR A 144 0.31 9.04 0.04
N PHE A 145 0.89 8.61 1.16
CA PHE A 145 2.31 8.82 1.48
C PHE A 145 3.07 7.49 1.47
N SER A 146 2.97 6.76 0.35
CA SER A 146 3.62 5.47 0.09
C SER A 146 4.44 5.51 -1.21
N ASP A 147 5.06 4.40 -1.60
CA ASP A 147 5.66 4.26 -2.94
C ASP A 147 4.58 4.30 -4.05
N GLY A 148 3.33 4.03 -3.71
CA GLY A 148 2.26 4.04 -4.70
C GLY A 148 2.33 2.89 -5.69
N LYS A 149 2.73 1.69 -5.26
CA LYS A 149 2.70 0.49 -6.09
C LYS A 149 1.29 0.14 -6.51
N LEU A 150 1.13 -0.10 -7.81
CA LEU A 150 -0.17 -0.41 -8.42
C LEU A 150 -0.26 -1.86 -8.90
N PHE A 151 0.82 -2.63 -8.79
CA PHE A 151 0.80 -4.03 -9.13
C PHE A 151 -0.04 -4.84 -8.14
N THR A 152 -0.94 -5.68 -8.64
CA THR A 152 -1.70 -6.65 -7.85
C THR A 152 -1.77 -8.00 -8.56
N ARG A 153 -1.80 -9.08 -7.78
CA ARG A 153 -2.10 -10.43 -8.28
C ARG A 153 -3.61 -10.67 -8.39
N SER A 154 -4.42 -9.83 -7.78
CA SER A 154 -5.89 -9.97 -7.68
C SER A 154 -6.64 -9.40 -8.89
N LYS A 155 -6.08 -9.51 -10.10
CA LYS A 155 -6.68 -8.95 -11.35
C LYS A 155 -8.06 -9.52 -11.70
N LYS A 156 -8.43 -10.69 -11.15
CA LYS A 156 -9.73 -11.34 -11.40
C LYS A 156 -10.88 -10.76 -10.55
N ARG A 157 -10.58 -9.84 -9.60
CA ARG A 157 -11.57 -9.31 -8.66
C ARG A 157 -12.25 -8.01 -9.12
N GLY A 158 -12.01 -7.55 -10.34
CA GLY A 158 -12.58 -6.32 -10.91
C GLY A 158 -11.81 -5.88 -12.14
N ASP A 159 -12.17 -4.75 -12.73
CA ASP A 159 -11.51 -4.17 -13.89
C ASP A 159 -10.23 -3.41 -13.49
N TYR A 160 -9.10 -4.14 -13.49
CA TYR A 160 -7.78 -3.57 -13.22
C TYR A 160 -7.44 -2.39 -14.13
N ASN A 161 -7.81 -2.46 -15.40
CA ASN A 161 -7.49 -1.42 -16.37
C ASN A 161 -8.33 -0.15 -16.10
N LYS A 162 -9.63 -0.30 -15.79
CA LYS A 162 -10.48 0.82 -15.37
C LYS A 162 -9.89 1.52 -14.15
N ALA A 163 -9.45 0.78 -13.13
CA ALA A 163 -8.85 1.37 -11.93
C ALA A 163 -7.58 2.18 -12.24
N LEU A 164 -6.70 1.70 -13.14
CA LEU A 164 -5.54 2.48 -13.59
C LEU A 164 -5.95 3.71 -14.40
N GLN A 165 -6.93 3.57 -15.29
CA GLN A 165 -7.46 4.69 -16.09
C GLN A 165 -8.12 5.76 -15.21
N THR A 166 -8.81 5.35 -14.13
CA THR A 166 -9.34 6.28 -13.12
C THR A 166 -8.22 7.11 -12.49
N LEU A 167 -7.09 6.49 -12.16
CA LEU A 167 -5.92 7.22 -11.63
C LEU A 167 -5.32 8.17 -12.68
N VAL A 168 -5.24 7.75 -13.95
CA VAL A 168 -4.76 8.62 -15.06
C VAL A 168 -5.72 9.79 -15.27
N PHE A 169 -7.02 9.56 -15.28
CA PHE A 169 -8.04 10.61 -15.37
C PHE A 169 -7.88 11.67 -14.26
N HIS A 170 -7.47 11.24 -13.06
CA HIS A 170 -7.23 12.12 -11.92
C HIS A 170 -5.78 12.64 -11.81
N GLY A 171 -4.95 12.45 -12.84
CA GLY A 171 -3.64 13.08 -12.98
C GLY A 171 -2.42 12.17 -12.74
N ALA A 172 -2.60 10.85 -12.70
CA ALA A 172 -1.46 9.95 -12.78
C ALA A 172 -0.88 9.92 -14.20
N THR A 173 0.41 9.59 -14.31
CA THR A 173 1.07 9.50 -15.62
C THR A 173 0.56 8.31 -16.42
N PRO A 174 0.35 8.43 -17.75
CA PRO A 174 -0.13 7.33 -18.60
C PRO A 174 0.76 6.09 -18.60
N GLU A 175 2.05 6.22 -18.23
CA GLU A 175 3.01 5.12 -18.16
C GLU A 175 2.53 3.99 -17.24
N ILE A 176 1.71 4.29 -16.22
CA ILE A 176 1.15 3.26 -15.33
C ILE A 176 0.27 2.23 -16.07
N LEU A 177 -0.23 2.56 -17.26
CA LEU A 177 -1.08 1.67 -18.05
C LEU A 177 -0.29 0.55 -18.74
N TYR A 178 1.00 0.76 -19.00
CA TYR A 178 1.81 -0.20 -19.75
C TYR A 178 3.03 -0.75 -18.99
N GLU A 179 3.43 -0.15 -17.89
CA GLU A 179 4.52 -0.67 -17.07
C GLU A 179 4.11 -1.99 -16.37
N ALA A 180 5.02 -2.97 -16.37
CA ALA A 180 4.77 -4.25 -15.72
C ALA A 180 4.65 -4.13 -14.19
N HIS A 181 5.36 -3.17 -13.61
CA HIS A 181 5.34 -2.84 -12.18
C HIS A 181 5.10 -1.34 -11.98
N PRO A 182 3.87 -0.87 -12.27
CA PRO A 182 3.57 0.55 -12.21
C PRO A 182 3.58 1.07 -10.78
N HIS A 183 4.00 2.33 -10.63
CA HIS A 183 3.96 3.08 -9.38
C HIS A 183 3.74 4.56 -9.66
N ILE A 184 3.32 5.31 -8.63
CA ILE A 184 3.05 6.75 -8.76
C ILE A 184 4.09 7.56 -8.00
N GLY A 185 4.36 7.22 -6.76
CA GLY A 185 5.27 7.94 -5.86
C GLY A 185 4.56 8.88 -4.89
N THR A 186 5.17 9.06 -3.72
CA THR A 186 4.63 9.84 -2.60
C THR A 186 4.52 11.34 -2.90
N ASP A 187 5.24 11.84 -3.89
CA ASP A 187 5.23 13.24 -4.34
C ASP A 187 4.02 13.56 -5.23
N LYS A 188 3.48 12.59 -5.98
CA LYS A 188 2.37 12.76 -6.92
C LYS A 188 1.02 12.31 -6.37
N LEU A 189 0.99 11.29 -5.54
CA LEU A 189 -0.24 10.73 -4.95
C LEU A 189 -1.14 11.77 -4.27
N PRO A 190 -0.62 12.72 -3.46
CA PRO A 190 -1.45 13.73 -2.82
C PRO A 190 -2.32 14.53 -3.80
N ARG A 191 -1.78 14.91 -4.95
CA ARG A 191 -2.52 15.65 -5.98
C ARG A 191 -3.64 14.81 -6.61
N ILE A 192 -3.37 13.53 -6.84
CA ILE A 192 -4.38 12.60 -7.38
C ILE A 192 -5.54 12.44 -6.40
N MET A 193 -5.24 12.29 -5.10
CA MET A 193 -6.30 12.20 -4.06
C MET A 193 -7.15 13.48 -4.03
N GLN A 194 -6.53 14.66 -4.10
CA GLN A 194 -7.25 15.94 -4.20
C GLN A 194 -8.17 15.99 -5.42
N ASN A 195 -7.69 15.54 -6.59
CA ASN A 195 -8.48 15.55 -7.81
C ASN A 195 -9.68 14.59 -7.71
N ILE A 196 -9.51 13.40 -7.11
CA ILE A 196 -10.61 12.47 -6.83
C ILE A 196 -11.65 13.13 -5.90
N ARG A 197 -11.21 13.79 -4.83
CA ARG A 197 -12.11 14.53 -3.94
C ARG A 197 -12.89 15.62 -4.69
N GLN A 198 -12.23 16.37 -5.57
CA GLN A 198 -12.90 17.43 -6.36
C GLN A 198 -13.98 16.82 -7.28
N THR A 199 -13.73 15.68 -7.90
CA THR A 199 -14.73 14.95 -8.69
C THR A 199 -15.92 14.55 -7.83
N ILE A 200 -15.69 13.97 -6.65
CA ILE A 200 -16.76 13.56 -5.72
C ILE A 200 -17.61 14.75 -5.30
N LEU A 201 -16.98 15.86 -4.89
CA LEU A 201 -17.68 17.08 -4.47
C LEU A 201 -18.42 17.73 -5.65
N GLY A 202 -17.79 17.82 -6.82
CA GLY A 202 -18.37 18.38 -8.04
C GLY A 202 -19.61 17.61 -8.54
N SER A 203 -19.72 16.33 -8.19
CA SER A 203 -20.87 15.47 -8.49
C SER A 203 -21.93 15.46 -7.37
N GLY A 204 -21.85 16.35 -6.37
CA GLY A 204 -22.84 16.44 -5.29
C GLY A 204 -22.61 15.46 -4.13
N GLY A 205 -21.55 14.68 -4.13
CA GLY A 205 -21.12 13.89 -2.97
C GLY A 205 -20.61 14.78 -1.82
N GLN A 206 -20.46 14.21 -0.64
CA GLN A 206 -19.95 14.93 0.54
C GLN A 206 -18.66 14.31 1.05
N PHE A 207 -17.77 15.18 1.59
CA PHE A 207 -16.50 14.78 2.17
C PHE A 207 -16.28 15.55 3.47
N VAL A 208 -16.29 14.83 4.61
CA VAL A 208 -16.23 15.43 5.96
C VAL A 208 -14.96 14.95 6.65
N PHE A 209 -14.02 15.88 6.87
CA PHE A 209 -12.78 15.66 7.61
C PHE A 209 -12.97 15.83 9.12
N GLY A 210 -12.02 15.32 9.92
CA GLY A 210 -12.10 15.36 11.38
C GLY A 210 -13.29 14.58 11.93
N SER A 211 -13.81 13.62 11.16
CA SER A 211 -15.03 12.88 11.46
C SER A 211 -14.72 11.43 11.82
N ARG A 212 -14.14 11.25 12.99
CA ARG A 212 -13.86 9.92 13.55
C ARG A 212 -15.17 9.25 13.95
N VAL A 213 -15.46 8.10 13.36
CA VAL A 213 -16.60 7.27 13.75
C VAL A 213 -16.32 6.64 15.11
N THR A 214 -17.22 6.87 16.04
CA THR A 214 -17.13 6.42 17.45
C THR A 214 -18.19 5.38 17.80
N ASP A 215 -19.25 5.26 17.00
CA ASP A 215 -20.29 4.27 17.21
C ASP A 215 -21.07 3.92 15.92
N LEU A 216 -21.80 2.79 15.96
CA LEU A 216 -22.68 2.29 14.93
C LEU A 216 -24.13 2.30 15.42
N GLU A 217 -25.03 2.87 14.65
CA GLU A 217 -26.46 2.84 14.96
C GLU A 217 -27.10 1.62 14.28
N ILE A 218 -27.25 0.53 15.04
CA ILE A 218 -27.84 -0.72 14.56
C ILE A 218 -29.19 -0.93 15.23
N ARG A 219 -30.25 -1.14 14.44
CA ARG A 219 -31.61 -1.43 14.92
C ARG A 219 -32.14 -2.67 14.22
N ASN A 220 -32.60 -3.65 14.99
CA ASN A 220 -33.15 -4.90 14.47
C ASN A 220 -32.24 -5.59 13.44
N GLY A 221 -30.93 -5.67 13.72
CA GLY A 221 -29.94 -6.30 12.84
C GLY A 221 -29.62 -5.52 11.56
N ARG A 222 -30.09 -4.27 11.43
CA ARG A 222 -29.81 -3.40 10.29
C ARG A 222 -29.10 -2.12 10.73
N ILE A 223 -28.04 -1.75 10.03
CA ILE A 223 -27.38 -0.47 10.24
C ILE A 223 -28.23 0.69 9.70
N ARG A 224 -28.29 1.79 10.44
CA ARG A 224 -29.01 3.02 10.07
C ARG A 224 -28.04 4.17 9.76
N GLY A 225 -26.81 4.05 10.22
CA GLY A 225 -25.80 5.07 10.07
C GLY A 225 -24.71 4.90 11.12
N VAL A 226 -23.92 5.93 11.29
CA VAL A 226 -22.78 5.96 12.23
C VAL A 226 -22.83 7.22 13.10
N ARG A 227 -22.10 7.21 14.22
CA ARG A 227 -21.91 8.38 15.05
C ARG A 227 -20.45 8.84 15.01
N CYS A 228 -20.28 10.15 14.90
CA CYS A 228 -19.01 10.85 15.10
C CYS A 228 -19.14 11.74 16.33
N GLY A 229 -18.78 11.22 17.50
CA GLY A 229 -19.15 11.83 18.79
C GLY A 229 -20.68 11.91 18.94
N ASP A 230 -21.20 13.12 19.16
CA ASP A 230 -22.64 13.36 19.31
C ASP A 230 -23.40 13.45 17.96
N THR A 231 -22.69 13.60 16.86
CA THR A 231 -23.29 13.74 15.53
C THR A 231 -23.68 12.38 14.97
N PHE A 232 -24.95 12.21 14.60
CA PHE A 232 -25.45 11.05 13.88
C PHE A 232 -25.46 11.34 12.38
N VAL A 233 -24.88 10.43 11.59
CA VAL A 233 -24.88 10.49 10.13
C VAL A 233 -25.67 9.28 9.63
N GLU A 234 -26.87 9.55 9.11
CA GLU A 234 -27.76 8.55 8.55
C GLU A 234 -27.31 8.13 7.16
N GLY A 235 -27.61 6.87 6.76
CA GLY A 235 -27.40 6.39 5.40
C GLY A 235 -28.17 5.11 5.13
N ALA A 236 -28.57 4.92 3.88
CA ALA A 236 -29.26 3.70 3.43
C ALA A 236 -28.38 2.45 3.59
N ALA A 237 -27.07 2.63 3.53
CA ALA A 237 -26.04 1.62 3.77
C ALA A 237 -24.77 2.30 4.30
N VAL A 238 -23.87 1.50 4.91
CA VAL A 238 -22.56 1.94 5.41
C VAL A 238 -21.45 1.07 4.81
N VAL A 239 -20.52 1.70 4.10
CA VAL A 239 -19.27 1.10 3.62
C VAL A 239 -18.20 1.34 4.65
N LEU A 240 -17.66 0.29 5.27
CA LEU A 240 -16.63 0.37 6.29
C LEU A 240 -15.24 0.15 5.66
N ALA A 241 -14.59 1.25 5.24
CA ALA A 241 -13.32 1.28 4.51
C ALA A 241 -12.17 1.90 5.31
N THR A 242 -12.08 1.61 6.61
CA THR A 242 -11.25 2.30 7.61
C THR A 242 -9.77 1.96 7.59
N GLY A 243 -9.34 0.99 6.78
CA GLY A 243 -7.97 0.46 6.80
C GLY A 243 -7.66 -0.35 8.06
N HIS A 244 -6.50 -1.02 8.07
CA HIS A 244 -6.17 -1.96 9.15
C HIS A 244 -5.48 -1.32 10.37
N SER A 245 -5.18 -0.02 10.34
CA SER A 245 -4.61 0.71 11.48
C SER A 245 -5.68 1.30 12.42
N ALA A 246 -6.96 1.30 12.01
CA ALA A 246 -8.08 1.80 12.82
C ALA A 246 -8.50 0.75 13.87
N ARG A 247 -7.67 0.55 14.89
CA ARG A 247 -7.87 -0.46 15.95
C ARG A 247 -9.13 -0.21 16.75
N ASP A 248 -9.43 1.04 17.02
CA ASP A 248 -10.65 1.50 17.67
C ASP A 248 -11.93 1.02 16.97
N ILE A 249 -11.89 0.87 15.65
CA ILE A 249 -13.03 0.32 14.90
C ILE A 249 -13.19 -1.19 15.15
N TYR A 250 -12.11 -1.97 15.21
CA TYR A 250 -12.21 -3.39 15.56
C TYR A 250 -12.72 -3.59 16.98
N GLU A 251 -12.24 -2.77 17.93
CA GLU A 251 -12.70 -2.76 19.32
C GLU A 251 -14.18 -2.35 19.41
N LEU A 252 -14.60 -1.35 18.62
CA LEU A 252 -16.00 -0.94 18.51
C LEU A 252 -16.89 -2.08 17.99
N LEU A 253 -16.51 -2.72 16.89
CA LEU A 253 -17.24 -3.85 16.32
C LEU A 253 -17.38 -4.98 17.34
N TYR A 254 -16.26 -5.36 17.99
CA TYR A 254 -16.24 -6.41 19.01
C TYR A 254 -17.14 -6.09 20.20
N ARG A 255 -17.09 -4.87 20.73
CA ARG A 255 -17.92 -4.38 21.85
C ARG A 255 -19.42 -4.30 21.50
N ARG A 256 -19.74 -4.11 20.22
CA ARG A 256 -21.10 -4.07 19.69
C ARG A 256 -21.63 -5.43 19.23
N ASP A 257 -20.92 -6.52 19.54
CA ASP A 257 -21.25 -7.89 19.11
C ASP A 257 -21.38 -8.03 17.57
N VAL A 258 -20.72 -7.13 16.82
CA VAL A 258 -20.57 -7.26 15.37
C VAL A 258 -19.38 -8.18 15.12
N ARG A 259 -19.64 -9.32 14.50
CA ARG A 259 -18.67 -10.40 14.33
C ARG A 259 -17.39 -9.92 13.64
N VAL A 260 -16.27 -10.24 14.27
CA VAL A 260 -14.91 -10.15 13.71
C VAL A 260 -14.21 -11.50 13.87
N GLU A 261 -13.14 -11.73 13.13
CA GLU A 261 -12.41 -13.00 13.14
C GLU A 261 -10.91 -12.73 13.23
N ALA A 262 -10.22 -13.45 14.10
CA ALA A 262 -8.75 -13.43 14.13
C ALA A 262 -8.18 -13.95 12.80
N LYS A 263 -7.10 -13.32 12.32
CA LYS A 263 -6.50 -13.61 11.03
C LYS A 263 -4.99 -13.65 11.15
N ALA A 264 -4.35 -14.58 10.42
CA ALA A 264 -2.89 -14.59 10.26
C ALA A 264 -2.41 -13.32 9.54
N PHE A 265 -1.22 -12.83 9.92
CA PHE A 265 -0.57 -11.67 9.36
C PHE A 265 0.96 -11.86 9.34
N ALA A 266 1.77 -10.83 9.21
CA ALA A 266 3.21 -10.94 9.29
C ALA A 266 3.80 -9.72 9.99
N MET A 267 4.89 -9.92 10.71
CA MET A 267 5.62 -8.86 11.40
C MET A 267 7.14 -9.08 11.28
N GLY A 268 7.90 -8.02 11.45
CA GLY A 268 9.34 -8.07 11.42
C GLY A 268 10.00 -6.70 11.53
N VAL A 269 10.95 -6.46 10.65
CA VAL A 269 11.79 -5.26 10.60
C VAL A 269 11.75 -4.59 9.23
N ARG A 270 12.22 -3.34 9.16
CA ARG A 270 12.53 -2.71 7.89
C ARG A 270 14.03 -2.76 7.64
N ILE A 271 14.44 -3.37 6.53
CA ILE A 271 15.84 -3.41 6.10
C ILE A 271 16.10 -2.26 5.14
N GLU A 272 17.25 -1.61 5.29
CA GLU A 272 17.72 -0.54 4.41
C GLU A 272 19.14 -0.80 3.93
N HIS A 273 19.35 -0.65 2.62
CA HIS A 273 20.63 -0.77 1.95
C HIS A 273 20.97 0.51 1.16
N PRO A 274 22.25 0.79 0.86
CA PRO A 274 22.58 1.69 -0.23
C PRO A 274 21.93 1.22 -1.55
N GLN A 275 21.22 2.10 -2.25
CA GLN A 275 20.55 1.74 -3.52
C GLN A 275 21.56 1.25 -4.56
N ALA A 276 22.76 1.85 -4.62
CA ALA A 276 23.81 1.45 -5.54
C ALA A 276 24.25 -0.02 -5.36
N LEU A 277 24.24 -0.53 -4.12
CA LEU A 277 24.51 -1.93 -3.84
C LEU A 277 23.42 -2.83 -4.42
N ILE A 278 22.14 -2.48 -4.21
CA ILE A 278 21.01 -3.24 -4.76
C ILE A 278 21.03 -3.18 -6.30
N ASP A 279 21.32 -2.01 -6.89
CA ASP A 279 21.47 -1.86 -8.33
C ASP A 279 22.55 -2.80 -8.89
N SER A 280 23.72 -2.85 -8.24
CA SER A 280 24.83 -3.70 -8.69
C SER A 280 24.52 -5.19 -8.59
N ILE A 281 23.83 -5.61 -7.53
CA ILE A 281 23.40 -7.00 -7.33
C ILE A 281 22.39 -7.41 -8.38
N GLN A 282 21.36 -6.58 -8.61
CA GLN A 282 20.24 -6.92 -9.48
C GLN A 282 20.55 -6.77 -10.98
N TYR A 283 21.35 -5.77 -11.33
CA TYR A 283 21.69 -5.49 -12.74
C TYR A 283 23.06 -6.04 -13.17
N HIS A 284 23.81 -6.65 -12.24
CA HIS A 284 25.11 -7.24 -12.51
C HIS A 284 26.14 -6.24 -13.12
N CYS A 285 26.08 -4.98 -12.67
CA CYS A 285 26.91 -3.88 -13.18
C CYS A 285 27.39 -2.99 -12.02
N GLN A 286 28.47 -2.24 -12.23
CA GLN A 286 28.96 -1.29 -11.22
C GLN A 286 28.02 -0.10 -11.01
N THR A 287 27.38 0.36 -12.08
CA THR A 287 26.38 1.43 -12.06
C THR A 287 25.24 1.07 -13.00
N ARG A 288 24.00 1.40 -12.61
CA ARG A 288 22.81 1.14 -13.45
C ARG A 288 22.73 2.05 -14.68
N GLY A 289 23.52 3.14 -14.71
CA GLY A 289 23.47 4.14 -15.77
C GLY A 289 22.16 4.94 -15.78
N GLU A 290 21.90 5.62 -16.89
CA GLU A 290 20.81 6.58 -17.06
C GLU A 290 19.47 5.90 -17.39
N TYR A 291 19.48 4.75 -18.07
CA TYR A 291 18.30 4.14 -18.69
C TYR A 291 17.63 3.04 -17.85
N LEU A 292 18.20 2.66 -16.73
CA LEU A 292 17.61 1.69 -15.81
C LEU A 292 17.06 2.41 -14.57
N PRO A 293 15.84 2.06 -14.12
CA PRO A 293 15.31 2.59 -12.85
C PRO A 293 16.08 2.03 -11.65
N ALA A 294 15.88 2.60 -10.48
CA ALA A 294 16.35 2.02 -9.23
C ALA A 294 15.88 0.57 -9.10
N ALA A 295 16.82 -0.34 -8.85
CA ALA A 295 16.53 -1.77 -8.81
C ALA A 295 15.66 -2.15 -7.61
N ALA A 296 14.73 -3.06 -7.84
CA ALA A 296 13.88 -3.64 -6.83
C ALA A 296 14.14 -5.15 -6.72
N TYR A 297 13.76 -5.73 -5.58
CA TYR A 297 13.80 -7.17 -5.37
C TYR A 297 12.52 -7.69 -4.70
N SER A 298 12.26 -8.98 -4.86
CA SER A 298 11.21 -9.71 -4.14
C SER A 298 11.81 -11.04 -3.68
N LEU A 299 11.84 -11.24 -2.37
CA LEU A 299 12.50 -12.37 -1.71
C LEU A 299 11.48 -13.15 -0.88
N VAL A 300 11.60 -14.46 -0.90
CA VAL A 300 10.82 -15.39 -0.08
C VAL A 300 11.65 -16.60 0.27
N SER A 301 11.52 -17.07 1.51
CA SER A 301 12.06 -18.33 1.99
C SER A 301 11.08 -19.00 2.95
N GLN A 302 11.32 -20.28 3.20
CA GLN A 302 10.63 -21.03 4.24
C GLN A 302 11.65 -21.38 5.32
N GLU A 303 11.44 -20.91 6.53
CA GLU A 303 12.34 -21.11 7.67
C GLU A 303 11.56 -21.75 8.82
N ALA A 304 11.97 -22.96 9.22
CA ALA A 304 11.29 -23.73 10.25
C ALA A 304 9.77 -23.86 10.07
N GLY A 305 9.32 -24.04 8.82
CA GLY A 305 7.91 -24.18 8.48
C GLY A 305 7.11 -22.86 8.43
N ARG A 306 7.79 -21.70 8.48
CA ARG A 306 7.17 -20.37 8.36
C ARG A 306 7.68 -19.61 7.14
N GLY A 307 6.79 -18.86 6.49
CA GLY A 307 7.18 -17.94 5.45
C GLY A 307 7.98 -16.75 6.02
N VAL A 308 9.14 -16.46 5.40
CA VAL A 308 9.90 -15.23 5.62
C VAL A 308 10.05 -14.55 4.26
N TYR A 309 9.69 -13.27 4.17
CA TYR A 309 9.65 -12.61 2.87
C TYR A 309 9.86 -11.09 2.94
N SER A 310 10.31 -10.54 1.80
CA SER A 310 10.34 -9.10 1.61
C SER A 310 8.92 -8.56 1.40
N PHE A 311 8.61 -7.45 2.05
CA PHE A 311 7.32 -6.79 1.98
C PHE A 311 7.47 -5.33 1.60
N CYS A 312 6.67 -4.87 0.66
CA CYS A 312 6.64 -3.46 0.25
C CYS A 312 8.04 -2.85 0.04
N MET A 313 8.89 -3.50 -0.79
CA MET A 313 10.21 -2.98 -1.14
C MET A 313 10.08 -1.64 -1.87
N CYS A 314 10.79 -0.62 -1.39
CA CYS A 314 10.80 0.76 -1.86
C CYS A 314 12.18 1.13 -2.42
N PRO A 315 12.43 0.96 -3.73
CA PRO A 315 13.69 1.36 -4.35
C PRO A 315 13.81 2.88 -4.39
N GLY A 316 15.02 3.39 -4.19
CA GLY A 316 15.28 4.84 -4.15
C GLY A 316 14.33 5.56 -3.20
N GLY A 317 14.11 5.01 -2.00
CA GLY A 317 13.10 5.44 -1.06
C GLY A 317 13.62 5.78 0.33
N PHE A 318 12.70 5.94 1.26
CA PHE A 318 12.95 6.34 2.64
C PHE A 318 12.20 5.44 3.62
N ILE A 319 12.79 5.21 4.79
CA ILE A 319 12.06 4.66 5.94
C ILE A 319 11.33 5.83 6.63
N VAL A 320 10.11 5.58 7.05
CA VAL A 320 9.24 6.58 7.69
C VAL A 320 8.62 6.05 8.99
N PRO A 321 8.35 6.93 9.97
CA PRO A 321 7.63 6.58 11.18
C PRO A 321 6.13 6.41 10.88
N ALA A 322 5.59 5.21 11.07
CA ALA A 322 4.22 4.85 10.66
C ALA A 322 3.28 4.51 11.83
N MET A 323 3.65 4.89 13.05
CA MET A 323 2.82 4.71 14.23
C MET A 323 1.58 5.62 14.19
N THR A 324 0.55 5.21 14.90
CA THR A 324 -0.69 5.97 15.14
C THR A 324 -0.88 6.36 16.59
N ASP A 325 0.09 5.99 17.45
CA ASP A 325 0.12 6.29 18.87
C ASP A 325 1.58 6.55 19.29
N ALA A 326 1.80 7.54 20.16
CA ALA A 326 3.13 7.92 20.65
C ALA A 326 3.81 6.82 21.49
N ALA A 327 3.01 5.92 22.10
CA ALA A 327 3.51 4.78 22.87
C ALA A 327 4.05 3.63 22.00
N GLN A 328 3.96 3.74 20.70
CA GLN A 328 4.36 2.72 19.72
C GLN A 328 5.56 3.18 18.89
N SER A 329 6.35 2.21 18.40
CA SER A 329 7.36 2.44 17.38
C SER A 329 7.07 1.54 16.19
N VAL A 330 6.71 2.14 15.07
CA VAL A 330 6.38 1.44 13.82
C VAL A 330 7.08 2.14 12.67
N VAL A 331 7.72 1.37 11.82
CA VAL A 331 8.36 1.87 10.61
C VAL A 331 7.69 1.31 9.36
N ASN A 332 7.70 2.11 8.30
CA ASN A 332 7.27 1.72 6.97
C ASN A 332 8.19 2.39 5.94
N GLY A 333 7.93 2.24 4.65
CA GLY A 333 8.72 2.83 3.58
C GLY A 333 7.89 3.52 2.53
N MET A 334 8.48 4.52 1.90
CA MET A 334 7.91 5.22 0.75
C MET A 334 9.00 5.56 -0.26
N SER A 335 8.62 5.86 -1.50
CA SER A 335 9.53 6.37 -2.53
C SER A 335 8.88 7.52 -3.29
N PRO A 336 9.65 8.52 -3.73
CA PRO A 336 9.18 9.50 -4.69
C PRO A 336 9.02 8.84 -6.07
N SER A 337 8.31 9.50 -6.97
CA SER A 337 8.07 9.03 -8.34
C SER A 337 9.36 8.75 -9.11
N GLY A 338 10.39 9.56 -8.90
CA GLY A 338 11.72 9.39 -9.52
C GLY A 338 12.61 8.34 -8.86
N ARG A 339 12.25 7.82 -7.66
CA ARG A 339 13.06 6.85 -6.91
C ARG A 339 14.53 7.26 -6.79
N THR A 340 14.76 8.52 -6.41
CA THR A 340 16.06 9.19 -6.45
C THR A 340 16.85 9.16 -5.13
N SER A 341 16.27 8.64 -4.05
CA SER A 341 16.98 8.48 -2.79
C SER A 341 18.17 7.52 -2.95
N PRO A 342 19.30 7.76 -2.26
CA PRO A 342 20.45 6.85 -2.28
C PRO A 342 20.20 5.54 -1.53
N TYR A 343 19.00 5.32 -1.00
CA TYR A 343 18.63 4.14 -0.22
C TYR A 343 17.55 3.30 -0.90
N ALA A 344 17.64 1.99 -0.65
CA ALA A 344 16.63 0.99 -0.97
C ALA A 344 16.16 0.36 0.33
N ASN A 345 14.86 0.33 0.60
CA ASN A 345 14.36 -0.27 1.82
C ASN A 345 13.20 -1.26 1.57
N SER A 346 13.03 -2.21 2.48
CA SER A 346 11.97 -3.23 2.40
C SER A 346 11.59 -3.72 3.79
N GLY A 347 10.32 -4.00 4.02
CA GLY A 347 9.95 -4.87 5.13
C GLY A 347 10.57 -6.25 4.94
N MET A 348 11.08 -6.84 6.01
CA MET A 348 11.47 -8.24 6.12
C MET A 348 10.63 -8.82 7.23
N VAL A 349 9.72 -9.72 6.89
CA VAL A 349 8.66 -10.14 7.81
C VAL A 349 8.54 -11.66 7.87
N THR A 350 8.12 -12.13 9.04
CA THR A 350 7.82 -13.54 9.34
C THR A 350 6.32 -13.70 9.52
N GLU A 351 5.77 -14.81 9.04
CA GLU A 351 4.38 -15.18 9.22
C GLU A 351 4.04 -15.31 10.71
N VAL A 352 2.92 -14.69 11.12
CA VAL A 352 2.31 -14.80 12.44
C VAL A 352 0.97 -15.51 12.31
N ARG A 353 0.80 -16.61 13.02
CA ARG A 353 -0.37 -17.50 12.97
C ARG A 353 -1.24 -17.33 14.20
N PRO A 354 -2.52 -17.67 14.16
CA PRO A 354 -3.39 -17.61 15.35
C PRO A 354 -2.83 -18.35 16.58
N ALA A 355 -2.13 -19.48 16.37
CA ALA A 355 -1.48 -20.22 17.46
C ALA A 355 -0.40 -19.42 18.21
N ASP A 356 0.22 -18.41 17.58
CA ASP A 356 1.29 -17.62 18.20
C ASP A 356 0.77 -16.65 19.24
N PHE A 357 -0.49 -16.25 19.14
CA PHE A 357 -1.17 -15.35 20.07
C PHE A 357 -2.37 -15.99 20.80
N GLU A 358 -2.47 -17.32 20.79
CA GLU A 358 -3.54 -18.06 21.45
C GLU A 358 -3.60 -17.77 22.96
N HIS A 359 -2.44 -17.52 23.60
CA HIS A 359 -2.34 -17.17 25.02
C HIS A 359 -3.05 -15.85 25.38
N LEU A 360 -3.32 -14.97 24.41
CA LEU A 360 -4.07 -13.73 24.61
C LEU A 360 -5.58 -13.92 24.37
N ARG A 361 -6.00 -15.07 23.85
CA ARG A 361 -7.38 -15.26 23.39
C ARG A 361 -8.40 -15.30 24.51
N ALA A 362 -8.01 -15.80 25.69
CA ALA A 362 -8.90 -15.83 26.85
C ALA A 362 -9.36 -14.43 27.30
N GLU A 363 -8.49 -13.42 27.14
CA GLU A 363 -8.77 -12.03 27.52
C GLU A 363 -9.32 -11.19 26.36
N TRP A 364 -8.78 -11.40 25.14
CA TRP A 364 -9.01 -10.52 23.98
C TRP A 364 -9.87 -11.13 22.88
N GLY A 365 -10.25 -12.41 23.00
CA GLY A 365 -11.07 -13.10 22.00
C GLY A 365 -10.49 -13.01 20.59
N GLU A 366 -11.30 -12.59 19.63
CA GLU A 366 -10.90 -12.44 18.22
C GLU A 366 -9.93 -11.26 17.98
N LEU A 367 -9.75 -10.39 18.95
CA LEU A 367 -8.79 -9.29 18.91
C LEU A 367 -7.38 -9.67 19.44
N ALA A 368 -7.15 -10.91 19.83
CA ALA A 368 -5.87 -11.39 20.37
C ALA A 368 -4.68 -11.09 19.44
N GLY A 369 -4.85 -11.26 18.11
CA GLY A 369 -3.82 -10.92 17.11
C GLY A 369 -3.53 -9.41 17.03
N LEU A 370 -4.55 -8.58 17.20
CA LEU A 370 -4.42 -7.12 17.28
C LEU A 370 -3.60 -6.71 18.51
N LYS A 371 -3.91 -7.33 19.65
CA LYS A 371 -3.18 -7.09 20.90
C LYS A 371 -1.73 -7.54 20.82
N PHE A 372 -1.47 -8.71 20.22
CA PHE A 372 -0.11 -9.20 19.98
C PHE A 372 0.71 -8.25 19.10
N GLN A 373 0.11 -7.71 18.05
CA GLN A 373 0.72 -6.70 17.19
C GLN A 373 1.05 -5.42 17.99
N GLN A 374 0.12 -4.96 18.82
CA GLN A 374 0.29 -3.78 19.66
C GLN A 374 1.43 -3.96 20.68
N GLN A 375 1.49 -5.09 21.37
CA GLN A 375 2.59 -5.40 22.30
C GLN A 375 3.96 -5.38 21.62
N PHE A 376 4.05 -5.86 20.38
CA PHE A 376 5.28 -5.82 19.61
C PHE A 376 5.73 -4.39 19.27
N GLU A 377 4.79 -3.49 18.95
CA GLU A 377 5.05 -2.09 18.68
C GLU A 377 5.45 -1.30 19.95
N GLU A 378 4.81 -1.61 21.07
CA GLU A 378 5.13 -1.05 22.39
C GLU A 378 6.53 -1.51 22.87
N LEU A 379 6.84 -2.80 22.67
CA LEU A 379 8.16 -3.34 22.97
C LEU A 379 9.26 -2.66 22.13
N ALA A 380 9.00 -2.43 20.85
CA ALA A 380 9.92 -1.67 19.99
C ALA A 380 10.11 -0.22 20.49
N ARG A 381 9.06 0.40 20.99
CA ARG A 381 9.13 1.75 21.59
C ARG A 381 9.98 1.79 22.85
N GLN A 382 9.90 0.76 23.69
CA GLN A 382 10.73 0.63 24.92
C GLN A 382 12.22 0.46 24.60
N HIS A 383 12.55 -0.20 23.49
CA HIS A 383 13.92 -0.42 23.01
C HIS A 383 14.42 0.67 22.05
N GLY A 384 13.60 1.65 21.73
CA GLY A 384 13.94 2.85 20.97
C GLY A 384 14.35 4.02 21.86
N GLY A 385 14.56 5.18 21.25
CA GLY A 385 14.85 6.43 21.96
C GLY A 385 13.66 7.38 22.01
N GLU A 386 13.86 8.55 22.58
CA GLU A 386 12.88 9.63 22.57
C GLU A 386 12.55 10.10 21.15
N HIS A 387 11.45 10.83 20.98
CA HIS A 387 11.05 11.44 19.71
C HIS A 387 11.00 10.46 18.52
N GLN A 388 10.57 9.21 18.77
CA GLN A 388 10.44 8.14 17.76
C GLN A 388 11.77 7.66 17.17
N VAL A 389 12.89 7.83 17.85
CA VAL A 389 14.16 7.19 17.50
C VAL A 389 13.97 5.67 17.56
N ALA A 390 14.24 4.98 16.44
CA ALA A 390 13.92 3.56 16.30
C ALA A 390 15.09 2.65 16.75
N PRO A 391 14.80 1.48 17.36
CA PRO A 391 15.82 0.48 17.64
C PRO A 391 16.32 -0.13 16.33
N ALA A 392 17.64 -0.34 16.20
CA ALA A 392 18.25 -0.82 14.97
C ALA A 392 19.51 -1.65 15.21
N GLN A 393 19.86 -2.45 14.20
CA GLN A 393 21.06 -3.30 14.22
C GLN A 393 21.64 -3.39 12.81
N ARG A 394 22.96 -3.47 12.64
CA ARG A 394 23.56 -3.77 11.33
C ARG A 394 23.08 -5.12 10.83
N VAL A 395 22.82 -5.24 9.54
CA VAL A 395 22.32 -6.51 8.96
C VAL A 395 23.27 -7.68 9.23
N ALA A 396 24.58 -7.48 9.07
CA ALA A 396 25.57 -8.52 9.32
C ALA A 396 25.62 -8.93 10.80
N ASP A 397 25.47 -7.98 11.73
CA ASP A 397 25.47 -8.25 13.17
C ASP A 397 24.16 -8.93 13.61
N PHE A 398 23.01 -8.49 13.08
CA PHE A 398 21.72 -9.13 13.30
C PHE A 398 21.74 -10.60 12.89
N VAL A 399 22.22 -10.89 11.69
CA VAL A 399 22.34 -12.28 11.18
C VAL A 399 23.29 -13.11 12.05
N ALA A 400 24.39 -12.51 12.50
CA ALA A 400 25.38 -13.17 13.36
C ALA A 400 24.94 -13.30 14.85
N GLY A 401 23.85 -12.62 15.26
CA GLY A 401 23.39 -12.60 16.65
C GLY A 401 24.35 -11.89 17.60
N ARG A 402 24.90 -10.76 17.21
CA ARG A 402 25.84 -9.97 18.02
C ARG A 402 25.49 -8.48 18.03
N PRO A 403 25.89 -7.72 19.06
CA PRO A 403 25.62 -6.30 19.14
C PRO A 403 26.31 -5.51 18.02
N SER A 404 25.71 -4.40 17.60
CA SER A 404 26.32 -3.44 16.67
C SER A 404 27.00 -2.33 17.47
N ALA A 405 28.31 -2.17 17.33
CA ALA A 405 29.05 -1.10 18.00
C ALA A 405 28.73 0.30 17.42
N ALA A 406 28.34 0.37 16.17
CA ALA A 406 27.90 1.58 15.49
C ALA A 406 26.91 1.22 14.38
N LEU A 407 26.07 2.17 13.97
CA LEU A 407 25.09 1.99 12.89
C LEU A 407 25.50 2.79 11.66
N PRO A 408 25.18 2.32 10.44
CA PRO A 408 25.36 3.10 9.23
C PRO A 408 24.39 4.29 9.18
N LYS A 409 24.60 5.20 8.24
CA LYS A 409 23.61 6.26 7.93
C LYS A 409 22.31 5.62 7.45
N THR A 410 21.20 6.28 7.76
CA THR A 410 19.86 5.84 7.39
C THR A 410 19.04 6.98 6.80
N SER A 411 18.01 6.65 6.06
CA SER A 411 17.00 7.59 5.58
C SER A 411 15.95 7.94 6.65
N TYR A 412 15.90 7.21 7.77
CA TYR A 412 14.92 7.41 8.84
C TYR A 412 15.21 8.70 9.61
N ILE A 413 14.38 9.73 9.41
CA ILE A 413 14.61 11.09 9.92
C ILE A 413 14.67 11.15 11.46
N PRO A 414 13.77 10.48 12.22
CA PRO A 414 13.86 10.54 13.69
C PRO A 414 15.16 9.98 14.27
N GLY A 415 15.92 9.20 13.48
CA GLY A 415 17.17 8.58 13.90
C GLY A 415 17.01 7.17 14.43
N ILE A 416 18.16 6.50 14.60
CA ILE A 416 18.24 5.11 15.04
C ILE A 416 19.24 4.95 16.17
N ILE A 417 19.01 3.99 17.08
CA ILE A 417 19.95 3.62 18.15
C ILE A 417 20.27 2.12 18.09
N PRO A 418 21.50 1.71 18.47
CA PRO A 418 21.86 0.31 18.57
C PRO A 418 20.97 -0.44 19.56
N SER A 419 20.38 -1.55 19.10
CA SER A 419 19.55 -2.43 19.94
C SER A 419 19.66 -3.86 19.44
N ARG A 420 19.66 -4.84 20.34
CA ARG A 420 19.67 -6.27 20.03
C ARG A 420 18.27 -6.73 19.68
N LEU A 421 17.82 -6.37 18.45
CA LEU A 421 16.50 -6.73 17.94
C LEU A 421 16.21 -8.23 18.07
N ASP A 422 17.22 -9.06 17.84
CA ASP A 422 17.14 -10.52 17.90
C ASP A 422 16.90 -11.06 19.35
N GLU A 423 17.16 -10.27 20.39
CA GLU A 423 16.99 -10.71 21.78
C GLU A 423 15.60 -10.42 22.35
N TRP A 424 15.02 -9.26 22.01
CA TRP A 424 13.75 -8.87 22.59
C TRP A 424 12.53 -9.17 21.69
N MET A 425 12.74 -9.43 20.40
CA MET A 425 11.63 -9.89 19.54
C MET A 425 11.11 -11.26 19.99
N PRO A 426 9.83 -11.57 19.75
CA PRO A 426 9.35 -12.94 19.89
C PRO A 426 10.29 -13.91 19.17
N PRO A 427 10.75 -15.00 19.83
CA PRO A 427 11.82 -15.85 19.31
C PRO A 427 11.58 -16.36 17.89
N PHE A 428 10.36 -16.75 17.55
CA PHE A 428 10.02 -17.23 16.20
C PHE A 428 10.16 -16.14 15.12
N ILE A 429 9.97 -14.85 15.47
CA ILE A 429 10.17 -13.71 14.56
C ILE A 429 11.67 -13.45 14.41
N GLY A 430 12.39 -13.27 15.53
CA GLY A 430 13.82 -12.96 15.51
C GLY A 430 14.63 -14.05 14.80
N GLU A 431 14.44 -15.33 15.13
CA GLU A 431 15.11 -16.46 14.49
C GLU A 431 14.71 -16.62 13.02
N GLY A 432 13.41 -16.51 12.73
CA GLY A 432 12.89 -16.59 11.36
C GLY A 432 13.55 -15.54 10.47
N LEU A 433 13.61 -14.29 10.91
CA LEU A 433 14.27 -13.20 10.19
C LEU A 433 15.77 -13.43 10.02
N ARG A 434 16.47 -13.84 11.07
CA ARG A 434 17.93 -14.12 10.98
C ARG A 434 18.23 -15.18 9.94
N ARG A 435 17.50 -16.30 9.95
CA ARG A 435 17.65 -17.41 8.98
C ARG A 435 17.25 -16.97 7.57
N GLY A 436 16.12 -16.29 7.44
CA GLY A 436 15.61 -15.78 6.15
C GLY A 436 16.56 -14.79 5.50
N ILE A 437 17.06 -13.78 6.25
CA ILE A 437 18.02 -12.80 5.74
C ILE A 437 19.35 -13.49 5.37
N ALA A 438 19.82 -14.46 6.14
CA ALA A 438 21.00 -15.27 5.78
C ALA A 438 20.76 -16.04 4.46
N THR A 439 19.58 -16.63 4.28
CA THR A 439 19.18 -17.31 3.03
C THR A 439 19.14 -16.34 1.85
N PHE A 440 18.65 -15.12 2.06
CA PHE A 440 18.65 -14.07 1.03
C PHE A 440 20.08 -13.62 0.68
N GLY A 441 20.97 -13.52 1.67
CA GLY A 441 22.39 -13.22 1.45
C GLY A 441 23.11 -14.25 0.58
N ARG A 442 22.72 -15.53 0.67
CA ARG A 442 23.25 -16.59 -0.23
C ARG A 442 22.76 -16.43 -1.68
N ARG A 443 21.52 -15.95 -1.87
CA ARG A 443 20.93 -15.73 -3.21
C ARG A 443 21.38 -14.40 -3.83
N MET A 444 21.57 -13.39 -3.00
CA MET A 444 21.98 -12.03 -3.38
C MET A 444 23.31 -11.70 -2.70
N ARG A 445 24.41 -12.03 -3.36
CA ARG A 445 25.76 -11.82 -2.81
C ARG A 445 25.99 -10.36 -2.46
N GLY A 446 26.35 -10.05 -1.21
CA GLY A 446 26.52 -8.69 -0.70
C GLY A 446 25.30 -8.13 0.02
N PHE A 447 24.15 -8.82 0.01
CA PHE A 447 22.95 -8.38 0.71
C PHE A 447 23.14 -8.33 2.24
N VAL A 448 23.82 -9.32 2.82
CA VAL A 448 24.25 -9.30 4.23
C VAL A 448 25.55 -8.53 4.33
N THR A 449 25.49 -7.30 4.82
CA THR A 449 26.62 -6.36 4.89
C THR A 449 26.53 -5.47 6.12
N ASN A 450 27.65 -4.85 6.50
CA ASN A 450 27.73 -3.83 7.54
C ASN A 450 27.22 -2.45 7.08
N GLU A 451 27.03 -2.24 5.78
CA GLU A 451 26.52 -0.99 5.19
C GLU A 451 24.98 -0.93 5.24
N ALA A 452 24.32 -2.05 5.55
CA ALA A 452 22.88 -2.15 5.68
C ALA A 452 22.45 -2.22 7.14
N VAL A 453 21.23 -1.78 7.41
CA VAL A 453 20.64 -1.74 8.75
C VAL A 453 19.23 -2.36 8.74
N VAL A 454 18.87 -3.05 9.82
CA VAL A 454 17.49 -3.42 10.17
C VAL A 454 17.00 -2.47 11.24
N VAL A 455 15.77 -1.97 11.04
CA VAL A 455 15.11 -0.98 11.90
C VAL A 455 13.80 -1.56 12.39
N GLY A 456 13.54 -1.51 13.67
CA GLY A 456 12.33 -2.06 14.30
C GLY A 456 11.22 -1.03 14.46
N VAL A 457 9.95 -1.42 14.23
CA VAL A 457 9.46 -2.70 13.72
C VAL A 457 8.52 -2.47 12.54
N GLU A 458 8.50 -3.37 11.59
CA GLU A 458 7.49 -3.45 10.53
C GLU A 458 6.38 -4.40 11.00
N SER A 459 5.28 -3.87 11.52
CA SER A 459 4.21 -4.65 12.13
C SER A 459 2.90 -4.63 11.35
N ARG A 460 2.73 -3.62 10.49
CA ARG A 460 1.44 -3.30 9.83
C ARG A 460 1.42 -3.74 8.37
N THR A 461 1.75 -5.00 8.10
CA THR A 461 1.75 -5.58 6.75
C THR A 461 0.36 -5.91 6.25
N SER A 462 -0.53 -6.33 7.15
CA SER A 462 -1.93 -6.64 6.87
C SER A 462 -2.73 -6.64 8.18
N SER A 463 -4.06 -6.62 8.06
CA SER A 463 -4.94 -6.69 9.22
C SER A 463 -4.77 -8.00 9.99
N PRO A 464 -4.61 -7.95 11.33
CA PRO A 464 -4.68 -9.14 12.19
C PRO A 464 -6.12 -9.59 12.46
N VAL A 465 -7.10 -8.82 11.98
CA VAL A 465 -8.54 -9.06 12.14
C VAL A 465 -9.21 -9.05 10.77
N ARG A 466 -10.19 -9.91 10.59
CA ARG A 466 -11.12 -9.89 9.47
C ARG A 466 -12.49 -9.44 9.95
N VAL A 467 -13.12 -8.55 9.21
CA VAL A 467 -14.55 -8.26 9.35
C VAL A 467 -15.27 -9.07 8.28
N PRO A 468 -15.94 -10.19 8.64
CA PRO A 468 -16.48 -11.12 7.67
C PRO A 468 -17.60 -10.49 6.84
N ARG A 469 -17.76 -11.00 5.62
CA ARG A 469 -18.86 -10.64 4.73
C ARG A 469 -19.33 -11.85 3.94
N ASP A 470 -20.59 -11.86 3.61
CA ASP A 470 -21.19 -12.86 2.73
C ASP A 470 -20.52 -12.81 1.35
N PRO A 471 -20.16 -13.94 0.74
CA PRO A 471 -19.40 -13.96 -0.52
C PRO A 471 -20.19 -13.46 -1.74
N VAL A 472 -21.52 -13.46 -1.67
CA VAL A 472 -22.41 -13.05 -2.75
C VAL A 472 -22.85 -11.60 -2.57
N THR A 473 -23.45 -11.29 -1.42
CA THR A 473 -24.01 -9.95 -1.14
C THR A 473 -22.96 -8.96 -0.69
N LEU A 474 -21.78 -9.41 -0.28
CA LEU A 474 -20.69 -8.63 0.31
C LEU A 474 -21.07 -7.86 1.59
N MET A 475 -22.26 -8.08 2.13
CA MET A 475 -22.70 -7.54 3.43
C MET A 475 -22.09 -8.31 4.59
N HIS A 476 -22.01 -7.65 5.73
CA HIS A 476 -21.72 -8.32 7.00
C HIS A 476 -22.83 -9.33 7.33
N PRO A 477 -22.51 -10.59 7.71
CA PRO A 477 -23.51 -11.66 7.81
C PRO A 477 -24.56 -11.45 8.90
N GLN A 478 -24.30 -10.62 9.91
CA GLN A 478 -25.21 -10.33 11.03
C GLN A 478 -25.82 -8.93 10.96
N THR A 479 -25.32 -8.04 10.11
CA THR A 479 -25.72 -6.62 10.11
C THR A 479 -26.07 -6.21 8.68
N ALA A 480 -27.34 -6.23 8.35
CA ALA A 480 -27.82 -5.81 7.05
C ALA A 480 -27.47 -4.34 6.76
N GLY A 481 -27.02 -4.04 5.55
CA GLY A 481 -26.60 -2.71 5.14
C GLY A 481 -25.20 -2.30 5.56
N LEU A 482 -24.45 -3.12 6.32
CA LEU A 482 -23.04 -2.92 6.63
C LEU A 482 -22.17 -3.67 5.62
N PHE A 483 -21.27 -2.94 4.94
CA PHE A 483 -20.39 -3.47 3.89
C PHE A 483 -18.91 -3.28 4.26
N PRO A 484 -18.26 -4.30 4.85
CA PRO A 484 -16.82 -4.25 5.15
C PRO A 484 -16.00 -4.22 3.86
N ALA A 485 -15.06 -3.27 3.72
CA ALA A 485 -14.29 -3.03 2.50
C ALA A 485 -12.78 -2.92 2.74
N GLY A 486 -12.01 -3.33 1.75
CA GLY A 486 -10.59 -3.07 1.64
C GLY A 486 -9.71 -3.85 2.61
N GLU A 487 -8.57 -3.24 2.96
CA GLU A 487 -7.56 -3.86 3.84
C GLU A 487 -8.03 -3.99 5.28
N GLY A 488 -8.80 -3.03 5.78
CA GLY A 488 -9.37 -3.08 7.12
C GLY A 488 -10.31 -4.26 7.33
N ALA A 489 -11.07 -4.61 6.31
CA ALA A 489 -11.92 -5.80 6.35
C ALA A 489 -11.15 -7.11 6.10
N GLY A 490 -9.87 -7.05 5.72
CA GLY A 490 -9.03 -8.22 5.47
C GLY A 490 -9.16 -8.83 4.07
N TYR A 491 -9.65 -8.07 3.08
CA TYR A 491 -9.88 -8.55 1.71
C TYR A 491 -8.97 -7.93 0.64
N ALA A 492 -8.18 -6.94 0.99
CA ALA A 492 -7.20 -6.30 0.10
C ALA A 492 -5.82 -6.22 0.77
N GLY A 493 -4.80 -5.84 -0.01
CA GLY A 493 -3.43 -5.68 0.46
C GLY A 493 -2.65 -4.74 -0.48
N GLY A 494 -3.15 -3.51 -0.70
CA GLY A 494 -2.53 -2.48 -1.52
C GLY A 494 -3.54 -1.66 -2.30
N ILE A 495 -3.09 -0.56 -2.89
CA ILE A 495 -3.92 0.50 -3.50
C ILE A 495 -4.94 -0.08 -4.49
N ILE A 496 -4.48 -0.81 -5.51
CA ILE A 496 -5.39 -1.30 -6.56
C ILE A 496 -6.33 -2.40 -6.05
N SER A 497 -5.85 -3.33 -5.22
CA SER A 497 -6.74 -4.37 -4.67
C SER A 497 -7.82 -3.79 -3.76
N ALA A 498 -7.51 -2.70 -3.03
CA ALA A 498 -8.48 -1.97 -2.23
C ALA A 498 -9.46 -1.16 -3.11
N ALA A 499 -8.96 -0.52 -4.17
CA ALA A 499 -9.79 0.19 -5.15
C ALA A 499 -10.81 -0.75 -5.82
N LEU A 500 -10.36 -1.89 -6.35
CA LEU A 500 -11.23 -2.90 -6.97
C LEU A 500 -12.26 -3.46 -5.97
N ASP A 501 -11.87 -3.63 -4.71
CA ASP A 501 -12.80 -4.08 -3.68
C ASP A 501 -13.85 -3.01 -3.38
N GLY A 502 -13.46 -1.72 -3.35
CA GLY A 502 -14.37 -0.59 -3.18
C GLY A 502 -15.41 -0.49 -4.30
N GLU A 503 -15.01 -0.64 -5.56
CA GLU A 503 -15.94 -0.65 -6.71
C GLU A 503 -16.96 -1.79 -6.60
N ARG A 504 -16.51 -3.00 -6.26
CA ARG A 504 -17.40 -4.16 -6.05
C ARG A 504 -18.37 -3.94 -4.89
N ILE A 505 -17.93 -3.34 -3.81
CA ILE A 505 -18.78 -2.99 -2.67
C ILE A 505 -19.85 -1.98 -3.10
N ALA A 506 -19.51 -0.97 -3.89
CA ALA A 506 -20.50 0.00 -4.39
C ALA A 506 -21.59 -0.65 -5.24
N GLU A 507 -21.22 -1.63 -6.07
CA GLU A 507 -22.17 -2.43 -6.85
C GLU A 507 -23.10 -3.27 -5.93
N ALA A 508 -22.53 -3.89 -4.90
CA ALA A 508 -23.30 -4.66 -3.92
C ALA A 508 -24.24 -3.75 -3.10
N VAL A 509 -23.79 -2.58 -2.68
CA VAL A 509 -24.62 -1.55 -2.02
C VAL A 509 -25.79 -1.15 -2.92
N THR A 510 -25.55 -0.91 -4.21
CA THR A 510 -26.58 -0.53 -5.16
C THR A 510 -27.64 -1.62 -5.32
N ASN A 511 -27.21 -2.88 -5.39
CA ASN A 511 -28.14 -4.02 -5.46
C ASN A 511 -28.95 -4.22 -4.16
N TYR A 512 -28.39 -3.83 -3.02
CA TYR A 512 -29.10 -3.89 -1.73
C TYR A 512 -30.16 -2.79 -1.56
N ILE A 513 -29.88 -1.59 -2.12
CA ILE A 513 -30.78 -0.42 -2.00
C ILE A 513 -31.96 -0.51 -2.98
N LYS A 514 -31.75 -1.05 -4.19
CA LYS A 514 -32.79 -1.30 -5.21
C LYS A 514 -33.69 -2.46 -4.82
#